data_558ab8988ae63bfb29a50f192a35bc8f
#
_entry.id   558ab8988ae63bfb29a50f192a35bc8f
#
_cell.length_a   1.000
_cell.length_b   1.000
_cell.length_c   1.000
_cell.angle_alpha   90.00
_cell.angle_beta   90.00
_cell.angle_gamma   90.00
#
_symmetry.space_group_name_H-M   'P 1'
#
loop_
_entity.id
_entity.type
_entity.pdbx_description
1 polymer ?
#
loop_
_entity_poly.entity_id
_entity_poly.type
_entity_poly.pdbx_seq_one_letter_code
_entity_poly.pdbx_strand_id
1 'polypeptide(L)'
;MPTTSDSAPGTPRRPGGVARPASAGRAEAAAEYVAELAAAVEAGARLGTKEELRVRCGVSVGTFNEALRLLQSRGLVTVKPGPGGGLFSAEQSPMVRLGNSVLALDARRSDVADAVRIRDALDPLLIEDALWHASPADIAGLREHIAAMEAAMGTADAVAFVHANWRLHAAIAAISPNALLSSLYANLLDLVESRTLAVLPAGEEPLDHSIAHRYALHRDLVDALERRDREAALRLVREHRTGPPPEEPAAEL
;
A
#
# COMPACT_ATOMS: atom_id res chain seq x y z
N MET A 1 -19.96 22.20 63.72
CA MET A 1 -20.14 21.02 62.92
C MET A 1 -20.21 21.44 61.44
N PRO A 2 -19.16 21.38 60.62
CA PRO A 2 -19.25 21.53 59.18
C PRO A 2 -19.34 20.15 58.52
N THR A 3 -20.26 20.01 57.60
CA THR A 3 -20.53 18.85 56.79
C THR A 3 -19.49 18.72 55.67
N THR A 4 -18.78 17.58 55.65
CA THR A 4 -17.83 17.20 54.62
C THR A 4 -18.58 16.79 53.35
N SER A 5 -18.32 17.52 52.24
CA SER A 5 -18.73 17.15 50.90
C SER A 5 -17.74 16.14 50.30
N ASP A 6 -18.23 14.95 50.03
CA ASP A 6 -17.49 13.87 49.41
C ASP A 6 -17.53 14.08 47.88
N SER A 7 -16.36 14.34 47.29
CA SER A 7 -16.17 14.50 45.87
C SER A 7 -15.64 13.19 45.26
N ALA A 8 -16.49 12.49 44.52
CA ALA A 8 -16.11 11.30 43.76
C ALA A 8 -15.07 11.63 42.65
N PRO A 9 -14.08 10.74 42.38
CA PRO A 9 -13.10 10.97 41.34
C PRO A 9 -13.69 10.72 39.93
N GLY A 10 -13.49 11.71 39.06
CA GLY A 10 -13.92 11.66 37.67
C GLY A 10 -13.22 10.57 36.86
N THR A 11 -14.01 9.80 36.15
CA THR A 11 -13.59 8.77 35.20
C THR A 11 -12.79 9.40 34.04
N PRO A 12 -11.62 8.88 33.64
CA PRO A 12 -10.88 9.42 32.50
C PRO A 12 -11.65 9.18 31.19
N ARG A 13 -11.90 10.27 30.44
CA ARG A 13 -12.45 10.21 29.09
C ARG A 13 -11.47 9.48 28.17
N ARG A 14 -11.93 8.39 27.52
CA ARG A 14 -11.24 7.74 26.40
C ARG A 14 -11.04 8.75 25.26
N PRO A 15 -9.87 8.80 24.62
CA PRO A 15 -9.68 9.58 23.41
C PRO A 15 -10.58 9.01 22.31
N GLY A 16 -11.44 9.86 21.75
CA GLY A 16 -12.36 9.49 20.69
C GLY A 16 -11.59 9.14 19.43
N GLY A 17 -11.69 7.89 19.00
CA GLY A 17 -11.31 7.51 17.66
C GLY A 17 -12.11 8.35 16.66
N VAL A 18 -11.44 8.87 15.62
CA VAL A 18 -12.07 9.60 14.53
C VAL A 18 -12.99 8.63 13.80
N ALA A 19 -14.27 8.66 14.12
CA ALA A 19 -15.28 7.89 13.41
C ALA A 19 -15.30 8.37 11.96
N ARG A 20 -14.97 7.50 11.00
CA ARG A 20 -15.20 7.78 9.57
C ARG A 20 -16.69 8.16 9.40
N PRO A 21 -17.02 9.24 8.73
CA PRO A 21 -18.42 9.62 8.55
C PRO A 21 -19.17 8.48 7.86
N ALA A 22 -20.33 8.11 8.36
CA ALA A 22 -21.17 7.02 7.83
C ALA A 22 -21.55 7.19 6.33
N SER A 23 -21.33 8.36 5.75
CA SER A 23 -21.45 8.67 4.32
C SER A 23 -20.29 8.13 3.49
N ALA A 24 -19.06 8.12 4.01
CA ALA A 24 -17.88 7.63 3.28
C ALA A 24 -17.97 6.12 3.02
N GLY A 25 -18.38 5.32 4.01
CA GLY A 25 -18.59 3.88 3.83
C GLY A 25 -19.71 3.55 2.84
N ARG A 26 -20.76 4.40 2.75
CA ARG A 26 -21.84 4.21 1.77
C ARG A 26 -21.43 4.61 0.36
N ALA A 27 -20.55 5.59 0.21
CA ALA A 27 -19.99 5.95 -1.10
C ALA A 27 -19.05 4.86 -1.62
N GLU A 28 -18.22 4.31 -0.77
CA GLU A 28 -17.35 3.17 -1.08
C GLU A 28 -18.17 1.94 -1.51
N ALA A 29 -19.17 1.55 -0.75
CA ALA A 29 -20.05 0.42 -1.09
C ALA A 29 -20.80 0.62 -2.41
N ALA A 30 -21.25 1.86 -2.70
CA ALA A 30 -21.87 2.19 -3.97
C ALA A 30 -20.85 2.15 -5.14
N ALA A 31 -19.60 2.56 -4.89
CA ALA A 31 -18.53 2.47 -5.88
C ALA A 31 -18.18 1.00 -6.16
N GLU A 32 -18.06 0.16 -5.15
CA GLU A 32 -17.83 -1.28 -5.31
C GLU A 32 -18.91 -1.95 -6.14
N TYR A 33 -20.17 -1.72 -5.83
CA TYR A 33 -21.29 -2.26 -6.60
C TYR A 33 -21.24 -1.86 -8.09
N VAL A 34 -20.95 -0.60 -8.39
CA VAL A 34 -20.85 -0.14 -9.78
C VAL A 34 -19.57 -0.66 -10.45
N ALA A 35 -18.48 -0.85 -9.69
CA ALA A 35 -17.24 -1.46 -10.19
C ALA A 35 -17.46 -2.92 -10.59
N GLU A 36 -18.22 -3.71 -9.81
CA GLU A 36 -18.60 -5.07 -10.15
C GLU A 36 -19.43 -5.12 -11.44
N LEU A 37 -20.40 -4.20 -11.60
CA LEU A 37 -21.17 -4.08 -12.84
C LEU A 37 -20.28 -3.75 -14.04
N ALA A 38 -19.29 -2.86 -13.86
CA ALA A 38 -18.36 -2.49 -14.92
C ALA A 38 -17.43 -3.64 -15.31
N ALA A 39 -17.01 -4.45 -14.33
CA ALA A 39 -16.17 -5.62 -14.55
C ALA A 39 -16.91 -6.78 -15.26
N ALA A 40 -18.23 -6.85 -15.10
CA ALA A 40 -19.06 -7.91 -15.68
C ALA A 40 -19.43 -7.68 -17.16
N VAL A 41 -19.07 -6.54 -17.75
CA VAL A 41 -19.39 -6.16 -19.12
C VAL A 41 -18.15 -5.83 -19.92
N GLU A 42 -18.27 -5.81 -21.26
CA GLU A 42 -17.16 -5.39 -22.12
C GLU A 42 -16.81 -3.90 -21.93
N ALA A 43 -15.55 -3.58 -22.18
CA ALA A 43 -15.06 -2.20 -22.12
C ALA A 43 -15.87 -1.31 -23.08
N GLY A 44 -16.27 -0.13 -22.60
CA GLY A 44 -17.11 0.80 -23.34
C GLY A 44 -18.62 0.49 -23.30
N ALA A 45 -19.04 -0.61 -22.68
CA ALA A 45 -20.45 -0.94 -22.53
C ALA A 45 -21.18 0.05 -21.61
N ARG A 46 -22.45 0.34 -21.91
CA ARG A 46 -23.29 1.23 -21.12
C ARG A 46 -23.81 0.52 -19.86
N LEU A 47 -23.51 1.08 -18.68
CA LEU A 47 -23.97 0.55 -17.41
C LEU A 47 -25.35 1.04 -17.00
N GLY A 48 -25.74 2.23 -17.46
CA GLY A 48 -27.01 2.86 -17.14
C GLY A 48 -26.88 4.38 -16.96
N THR A 49 -27.98 5.03 -16.64
CA THR A 49 -27.98 6.44 -16.26
C THR A 49 -27.50 6.62 -14.80
N LYS A 50 -27.03 7.81 -14.49
CA LYS A 50 -26.64 8.17 -13.13
C LYS A 50 -27.78 7.94 -12.12
N GLU A 51 -28.99 8.26 -12.50
CA GLU A 51 -30.17 8.11 -11.66
C GLU A 51 -30.54 6.64 -11.45
N GLU A 52 -30.54 5.84 -12.51
CA GLU A 52 -30.81 4.38 -12.43
C GLU A 52 -29.82 3.71 -11.46
N LEU A 53 -28.53 3.97 -11.62
CA LEU A 53 -27.49 3.36 -10.78
C LEU A 53 -27.55 3.87 -9.32
N ARG A 54 -27.83 5.16 -9.13
CA ARG A 54 -28.05 5.74 -7.79
C ARG A 54 -29.18 5.02 -7.04
N VAL A 55 -30.33 4.84 -7.72
CA VAL A 55 -31.50 4.15 -7.15
C VAL A 55 -31.16 2.69 -6.81
N ARG A 56 -30.44 2.00 -7.69
CA ARG A 56 -29.99 0.62 -7.46
C ARG A 56 -29.05 0.51 -6.27
N CYS A 57 -28.17 1.49 -6.06
CA CYS A 57 -27.30 1.55 -4.87
C CYS A 57 -28.03 1.99 -3.60
N GLY A 58 -29.26 2.51 -3.67
CA GLY A 58 -30.02 2.99 -2.52
C GLY A 58 -29.40 4.19 -1.79
N VAL A 59 -28.64 5.05 -2.49
CA VAL A 59 -27.91 6.17 -1.88
C VAL A 59 -28.42 7.53 -2.32
N SER A 60 -28.04 8.57 -1.56
CA SER A 60 -28.35 9.97 -1.90
C SER A 60 -27.56 10.43 -3.13
N VAL A 61 -28.03 11.53 -3.77
CA VAL A 61 -27.31 12.14 -4.91
C VAL A 61 -25.87 12.52 -4.53
N GLY A 62 -25.66 13.09 -3.33
CA GLY A 62 -24.33 13.47 -2.85
C GLY A 62 -23.41 12.27 -2.68
N THR A 63 -23.91 11.21 -2.02
CA THR A 63 -23.16 9.96 -1.81
C THR A 63 -22.82 9.29 -3.13
N PHE A 64 -23.75 9.29 -4.10
CA PHE A 64 -23.48 8.70 -5.42
C PHE A 64 -22.48 9.54 -6.23
N ASN A 65 -22.47 10.87 -6.09
CA ASN A 65 -21.46 11.71 -6.72
C ASN A 65 -20.05 11.43 -6.17
N GLU A 66 -19.94 11.15 -4.89
CA GLU A 66 -18.67 10.76 -4.26
C GLU A 66 -18.23 9.39 -4.78
N ALA A 67 -19.13 8.40 -4.84
CA ALA A 67 -18.87 7.10 -5.46
C ALA A 67 -18.40 7.24 -6.92
N LEU A 68 -19.02 8.14 -7.70
CA LEU A 68 -18.60 8.40 -9.07
C LEU A 68 -17.19 8.99 -9.18
N ARG A 69 -16.81 9.88 -8.27
CA ARG A 69 -15.43 10.41 -8.23
C ARG A 69 -14.42 9.31 -7.95
N LEU A 70 -14.73 8.41 -7.02
CA LEU A 70 -13.88 7.22 -6.73
C LEU A 70 -13.75 6.30 -7.96
N LEU A 71 -14.86 6.03 -8.64
CA LEU A 71 -14.85 5.20 -9.85
C LEU A 71 -14.08 5.84 -11.02
N GLN A 72 -14.22 7.16 -11.19
CA GLN A 72 -13.50 7.89 -12.23
C GLN A 72 -12.01 8.03 -11.92
N SER A 73 -11.63 8.27 -10.66
CA SER A 73 -10.22 8.33 -10.25
C SER A 73 -9.51 6.98 -10.40
N ARG A 74 -10.26 5.88 -10.24
CA ARG A 74 -9.78 4.51 -10.49
C ARG A 74 -9.85 4.10 -11.98
N GLY A 75 -10.34 4.97 -12.85
CA GLY A 75 -10.49 4.66 -14.28
C GLY A 75 -11.46 3.51 -14.59
N LEU A 76 -12.45 3.26 -13.71
CA LEU A 76 -13.39 2.16 -13.84
C LEU A 76 -14.60 2.52 -14.72
N VAL A 77 -14.99 3.80 -14.72
CA VAL A 77 -16.13 4.28 -15.48
C VAL A 77 -15.83 5.61 -16.19
N THR A 78 -16.50 5.83 -17.31
CA THR A 78 -16.58 7.12 -17.99
C THR A 78 -18.02 7.62 -17.96
N VAL A 79 -18.20 8.94 -17.82
CA VAL A 79 -19.52 9.59 -17.86
C VAL A 79 -19.66 10.36 -19.16
N LYS A 80 -20.70 10.04 -19.95
CA LYS A 80 -21.04 10.77 -21.19
C LYS A 80 -22.32 11.55 -20.95
N PRO A 81 -22.33 12.88 -21.16
CA PRO A 81 -23.54 13.71 -21.04
C PRO A 81 -24.44 13.60 -22.30
N GLY A 82 -25.68 14.05 -22.17
CA GLY A 82 -26.61 14.22 -23.29
C GLY A 82 -27.50 13.02 -23.60
N PRO A 83 -28.30 13.11 -24.68
CA PRO A 83 -29.17 12.02 -25.14
C PRO A 83 -28.38 10.75 -25.45
N GLY A 84 -28.77 9.62 -24.85
CA GLY A 84 -27.98 8.38 -24.91
C GLY A 84 -26.78 8.33 -23.99
N GLY A 85 -26.53 9.37 -23.19
CA GLY A 85 -25.49 9.45 -22.18
C GLY A 85 -25.73 8.50 -21.01
N GLY A 86 -24.85 8.56 -20.03
CA GLY A 86 -24.87 7.72 -18.84
C GLY A 86 -23.48 7.35 -18.38
N LEU A 87 -23.39 6.31 -17.56
CA LEU A 87 -22.16 5.68 -17.15
C LEU A 87 -21.83 4.53 -18.11
N PHE A 88 -20.56 4.45 -18.46
CA PHE A 88 -20.02 3.42 -19.32
C PHE A 88 -18.83 2.78 -18.62
N SER A 89 -18.65 1.46 -18.80
CA SER A 89 -17.42 0.78 -18.44
C SER A 89 -16.24 1.45 -19.14
N ALA A 90 -15.18 1.77 -18.40
CA ALA A 90 -13.99 2.37 -19.00
C ALA A 90 -13.12 1.30 -19.68
N GLU A 91 -12.47 1.67 -20.76
CA GLU A 91 -11.42 0.85 -21.36
C GLU A 91 -10.17 0.99 -20.49
N GLN A 92 -9.99 0.04 -19.57
CA GLN A 92 -8.84 0.04 -18.67
C GLN A 92 -7.63 -0.55 -19.39
N SER A 93 -6.51 0.16 -19.35
CA SER A 93 -5.25 -0.45 -19.73
C SER A 93 -4.95 -1.66 -18.81
N PRO A 94 -4.19 -2.66 -19.27
CA PRO A 94 -3.76 -3.78 -18.43
C PRO A 94 -3.13 -3.34 -17.12
N MET A 95 -2.41 -2.21 -17.13
CA MET A 95 -1.79 -1.56 -15.99
C MET A 95 -2.83 -1.11 -14.94
N VAL A 96 -3.86 -0.39 -15.38
CA VAL A 96 -4.93 0.10 -14.50
C VAL A 96 -5.72 -1.08 -13.92
N ARG A 97 -5.96 -2.14 -14.69
CA ARG A 97 -6.60 -3.36 -14.19
C ARG A 97 -5.78 -4.04 -13.11
N LEU A 98 -4.48 -4.18 -13.32
CA LEU A 98 -3.57 -4.76 -12.35
C LEU A 98 -3.53 -3.94 -11.05
N GLY A 99 -3.38 -2.62 -11.15
CA GLY A 99 -3.42 -1.71 -10.00
C GLY A 99 -4.74 -1.79 -9.23
N ASN A 100 -5.88 -1.82 -9.94
CA ASN A 100 -7.20 -1.97 -9.31
C ASN A 100 -7.37 -3.35 -8.66
N SER A 101 -6.82 -4.42 -9.23
CA SER A 101 -6.83 -5.75 -8.61
C SER A 101 -6.05 -5.78 -7.30
N VAL A 102 -4.91 -5.11 -7.24
CA VAL A 102 -4.12 -4.97 -6.00
C VAL A 102 -4.86 -4.14 -4.95
N LEU A 103 -5.53 -3.05 -5.36
CA LEU A 103 -6.34 -2.20 -4.47
C LEU A 103 -7.63 -2.88 -3.97
N ALA A 104 -8.18 -3.84 -4.75
CA ALA A 104 -9.36 -4.61 -4.40
C ALA A 104 -9.05 -5.82 -3.49
N LEU A 105 -7.77 -6.09 -3.20
CA LEU A 105 -7.40 -7.08 -2.21
C LEU A 105 -7.98 -6.65 -0.87
N ASP A 106 -8.96 -7.42 -0.40
CA ASP A 106 -9.61 -7.19 0.86
C ASP A 106 -8.60 -7.42 1.99
N ALA A 107 -8.65 -6.59 2.99
CA ALA A 107 -7.63 -6.44 4.02
C ALA A 107 -7.56 -7.62 5.02
N ARG A 108 -7.56 -8.84 4.55
CA ARG A 108 -7.31 -10.02 5.37
C ARG A 108 -5.82 -10.12 5.70
N ARG A 109 -5.47 -10.74 6.82
CA ARG A 109 -4.06 -11.02 7.16
C ARG A 109 -3.34 -11.83 6.08
N SER A 110 -4.05 -12.71 5.37
CA SER A 110 -3.56 -13.47 4.24
C SER A 110 -3.09 -12.57 3.09
N ASP A 111 -3.83 -11.51 2.80
CA ASP A 111 -3.54 -10.64 1.64
C ASP A 111 -2.27 -9.82 1.85
N VAL A 112 -1.97 -9.41 3.11
CA VAL A 112 -0.71 -8.74 3.44
C VAL A 112 0.48 -9.70 3.30
N ALA A 113 0.36 -10.93 3.77
CA ALA A 113 1.41 -11.94 3.62
C ALA A 113 1.67 -12.25 2.13
N ASP A 114 0.62 -12.36 1.33
CA ASP A 114 0.74 -12.58 -0.11
C ASP A 114 1.34 -11.36 -0.81
N ALA A 115 0.96 -10.13 -0.44
CA ALA A 115 1.58 -8.90 -0.94
C ALA A 115 3.06 -8.82 -0.61
N VAL A 116 3.46 -9.18 0.62
CA VAL A 116 4.87 -9.27 1.03
C VAL A 116 5.61 -10.31 0.20
N ARG A 117 5.05 -11.49 -0.04
CA ARG A 117 5.67 -12.52 -0.88
C ARG A 117 5.89 -12.05 -2.33
N ILE A 118 4.91 -11.36 -2.91
CA ILE A 118 5.04 -10.80 -4.27
C ILE A 118 6.11 -9.71 -4.26
N ARG A 119 6.12 -8.81 -3.28
CA ARG A 119 7.15 -7.79 -3.12
C ARG A 119 8.54 -8.42 -3.06
N ASP A 120 8.75 -9.39 -2.19
CA ASP A 120 10.03 -10.09 -2.00
C ASP A 120 10.50 -10.82 -3.28
N ALA A 121 9.56 -11.24 -4.14
CA ALA A 121 9.87 -11.82 -5.44
C ALA A 121 10.30 -10.77 -6.49
N LEU A 122 9.82 -9.52 -6.34
CA LEU A 122 10.14 -8.41 -7.24
C LEU A 122 11.42 -7.66 -6.83
N ASP A 123 11.80 -7.70 -5.54
CA ASP A 123 12.98 -6.99 -5.02
C ASP A 123 14.25 -7.25 -5.84
N PRO A 124 14.62 -8.50 -6.21
CA PRO A 124 15.83 -8.74 -7.01
C PRO A 124 15.83 -8.04 -8.37
N LEU A 125 14.67 -7.93 -9.02
CA LEU A 125 14.55 -7.24 -10.32
C LEU A 125 14.78 -5.73 -10.16
N LEU A 126 14.21 -5.13 -9.12
CA LEU A 126 14.40 -3.70 -8.83
C LEU A 126 15.84 -3.38 -8.44
N ILE A 127 16.50 -4.27 -7.70
CA ILE A 127 17.90 -4.11 -7.34
C ILE A 127 18.80 -4.25 -8.58
N GLU A 128 18.52 -5.15 -9.50
CA GLU A 128 19.25 -5.23 -10.76
C GLU A 128 19.06 -3.96 -11.59
N ASP A 129 17.84 -3.45 -11.71
CA ASP A 129 17.56 -2.18 -12.37
C ASP A 129 18.32 -1.01 -11.70
N ALA A 130 18.32 -0.94 -10.37
CA ALA A 130 19.03 0.09 -9.62
C ALA A 130 20.55 0.00 -9.82
N LEU A 131 21.15 -1.19 -9.88
CA LEU A 131 22.57 -1.38 -10.18
C LEU A 131 22.96 -0.83 -11.54
N TRP A 132 22.07 -0.88 -12.53
CA TRP A 132 22.33 -0.40 -13.89
C TRP A 132 22.00 1.08 -14.07
N HIS A 133 20.93 1.59 -13.43
CA HIS A 133 20.33 2.88 -13.77
C HIS A 133 20.51 3.95 -12.69
N ALA A 134 20.86 3.59 -11.43
CA ALA A 134 21.00 4.57 -10.37
C ALA A 134 22.02 5.64 -10.72
N SER A 135 21.60 6.90 -10.66
CA SER A 135 22.48 8.07 -10.74
C SER A 135 23.10 8.40 -9.38
N PRO A 136 24.14 9.22 -9.31
CA PRO A 136 24.64 9.72 -8.03
C PRO A 136 23.58 10.46 -7.19
N ALA A 137 22.61 11.12 -7.84
CA ALA A 137 21.51 11.79 -7.15
C ALA A 137 20.52 10.77 -6.53
N ASP A 138 20.25 9.67 -7.22
CA ASP A 138 19.42 8.60 -6.67
C ASP A 138 20.08 7.98 -5.44
N ILE A 139 21.37 7.66 -5.51
CA ILE A 139 22.12 7.14 -4.35
C ILE A 139 22.11 8.14 -3.18
N ALA A 140 22.27 9.44 -3.43
CA ALA A 140 22.15 10.45 -2.39
C ALA A 140 20.75 10.44 -1.74
N GLY A 141 19.68 10.32 -2.54
CA GLY A 141 18.31 10.20 -2.04
C GLY A 141 18.09 8.94 -1.20
N LEU A 142 18.64 7.79 -1.62
CA LEU A 142 18.61 6.56 -0.82
C LEU A 142 19.30 6.74 0.53
N ARG A 143 20.43 7.45 0.56
CA ARG A 143 21.15 7.75 1.81
C ARG A 143 20.36 8.66 2.76
N GLU A 144 19.54 9.57 2.24
CA GLU A 144 18.65 10.38 3.07
C GLU A 144 17.61 9.50 3.80
N HIS A 145 17.09 8.46 3.15
CA HIS A 145 16.18 7.52 3.79
C HIS A 145 16.89 6.64 4.84
N ILE A 146 18.14 6.23 4.59
CA ILE A 146 18.96 5.54 5.59
C ILE A 146 19.21 6.44 6.81
N ALA A 147 19.54 7.72 6.61
CA ALA A 147 19.70 8.66 7.70
C ALA A 147 18.41 8.89 8.50
N ALA A 148 17.25 8.89 7.83
CA ALA A 148 15.95 8.97 8.49
C ALA A 148 15.65 7.73 9.35
N MET A 149 16.02 6.52 8.88
CA MET A 149 15.90 5.29 9.67
C MET A 149 16.81 5.35 10.91
N GLU A 150 18.04 5.82 10.77
CA GLU A 150 18.99 5.98 11.87
C GLU A 150 18.48 6.98 12.93
N ALA A 151 17.95 8.11 12.49
CA ALA A 151 17.37 9.11 13.38
C ALA A 151 16.16 8.55 14.15
N ALA A 152 15.29 7.77 13.50
CA ALA A 152 14.15 7.11 14.12
C ALA A 152 14.60 6.08 15.18
N MET A 153 15.67 5.33 14.92
CA MET A 153 16.27 4.44 15.94
C MET A 153 16.79 5.22 17.14
N GLY A 154 17.46 6.35 16.91
CA GLY A 154 17.99 7.19 17.98
C GLY A 154 16.93 7.76 18.91
N THR A 155 15.69 7.90 18.43
CA THR A 155 14.52 8.36 19.21
C THR A 155 13.58 7.23 19.65
N ALA A 156 13.90 5.97 19.33
CA ALA A 156 13.05 4.80 19.56
C ALA A 156 11.65 4.95 18.91
N ASP A 157 11.54 5.68 17.78
CA ASP A 157 10.30 5.88 17.04
C ASP A 157 10.14 4.79 15.97
N ALA A 158 9.52 3.67 16.35
CA ALA A 158 9.29 2.54 15.47
C ALA A 158 8.39 2.91 14.27
N VAL A 159 7.46 3.84 14.42
CA VAL A 159 6.57 4.29 13.33
C VAL A 159 7.36 5.08 12.29
N ALA A 160 8.18 6.04 12.74
CA ALA A 160 9.06 6.80 11.85
C ALA A 160 10.06 5.88 11.13
N PHE A 161 10.60 4.86 11.83
CA PHE A 161 11.47 3.86 11.22
C PHE A 161 10.77 3.10 10.08
N VAL A 162 9.57 2.59 10.33
CA VAL A 162 8.78 1.85 9.33
C VAL A 162 8.48 2.74 8.13
N HIS A 163 8.07 3.99 8.32
CA HIS A 163 7.86 4.93 7.22
C HIS A 163 9.13 5.20 6.41
N ALA A 164 10.27 5.41 7.06
CA ALA A 164 11.55 5.62 6.38
C ALA A 164 11.96 4.38 5.57
N ASN A 165 11.74 3.19 6.10
CA ASN A 165 11.96 1.91 5.43
C ASN A 165 11.13 1.80 4.14
N TRP A 166 9.83 2.08 4.19
CA TRP A 166 8.98 1.99 2.99
C TRP A 166 9.34 3.02 1.93
N ARG A 167 9.72 4.24 2.35
CA ARG A 167 10.21 5.28 1.43
C ARG A 167 11.51 4.88 0.74
N LEU A 168 12.41 4.19 1.43
CA LEU A 168 13.62 3.64 0.82
C LEU A 168 13.28 2.64 -0.28
N HIS A 169 12.38 1.69 -0.02
CA HIS A 169 11.94 0.72 -1.03
C HIS A 169 11.26 1.40 -2.22
N ALA A 170 10.40 2.37 -1.97
CA ALA A 170 9.74 3.15 -3.02
C ALA A 170 10.76 3.92 -3.87
N ALA A 171 11.80 4.52 -3.25
CA ALA A 171 12.86 5.23 -3.95
C ALA A 171 13.71 4.28 -4.82
N ILE A 172 14.04 3.08 -4.34
CA ILE A 172 14.72 2.05 -5.16
C ILE A 172 13.84 1.68 -6.36
N ALA A 173 12.56 1.44 -6.15
CA ALA A 173 11.64 1.09 -7.24
C ALA A 173 11.49 2.20 -8.28
N ALA A 174 11.60 3.47 -7.88
CA ALA A 174 11.53 4.61 -8.79
C ALA A 174 12.73 4.72 -9.75
N ILE A 175 13.86 4.06 -9.44
CA ILE A 175 15.05 4.03 -10.32
C ILE A 175 14.81 3.13 -11.54
N SER A 176 13.94 2.12 -11.42
CA SER A 176 13.66 1.20 -12.51
C SER A 176 13.07 1.90 -13.72
N PRO A 177 13.61 1.68 -14.94
CA PRO A 177 13.03 2.18 -16.19
C PRO A 177 11.74 1.45 -16.56
N ASN A 178 11.41 0.35 -15.88
CA ASN A 178 10.20 -0.42 -16.09
C ASN A 178 9.03 0.16 -15.29
N ALA A 179 8.27 1.06 -15.94
CA ALA A 179 7.15 1.76 -15.31
C ALA A 179 6.06 0.79 -14.77
N LEU A 180 5.88 -0.39 -15.40
CA LEU A 180 4.94 -1.40 -14.90
C LEU A 180 5.44 -1.99 -13.58
N LEU A 181 6.72 -2.37 -13.51
CA LEU A 181 7.33 -2.94 -12.30
C LEU A 181 7.30 -1.93 -11.15
N SER A 182 7.72 -0.67 -11.41
CA SER A 182 7.70 0.40 -10.39
C SER A 182 6.29 0.67 -9.86
N SER A 183 5.29 0.78 -10.75
CA SER A 183 3.90 1.03 -10.34
C SER A 183 3.30 -0.13 -9.56
N LEU A 184 3.53 -1.37 -10.00
CA LEU A 184 3.08 -2.56 -9.28
C LEU A 184 3.69 -2.61 -7.88
N TYR A 185 5.00 -2.39 -7.78
CA TYR A 185 5.71 -2.42 -6.51
C TYR A 185 5.23 -1.32 -5.56
N ALA A 186 5.04 -0.09 -6.04
CA ALA A 186 4.50 1.01 -5.23
C ALA A 186 3.12 0.66 -4.64
N ASN A 187 2.21 0.10 -5.44
CA ASN A 187 0.89 -0.33 -4.96
C ASN A 187 0.98 -1.44 -3.89
N LEU A 188 1.93 -2.38 -4.03
CA LEU A 188 2.19 -3.41 -3.01
C LEU A 188 2.73 -2.78 -1.71
N LEU A 189 3.62 -1.79 -1.81
CA LEU A 189 4.13 -1.06 -0.65
C LEU A 189 3.01 -0.33 0.09
N ASP A 190 2.14 0.40 -0.62
CA ASP A 190 1.01 1.11 -0.03
C ASP A 190 0.07 0.15 0.73
N LEU A 191 -0.20 -1.03 0.15
CA LEU A 191 -1.00 -2.05 0.80
C LEU A 191 -0.33 -2.56 2.08
N VAL A 192 0.96 -2.90 2.03
CA VAL A 192 1.71 -3.42 3.18
C VAL A 192 1.86 -2.33 4.26
N GLU A 193 2.23 -1.10 3.89
CA GLU A 193 2.41 0.02 4.82
C GLU A 193 1.13 0.31 5.59
N SER A 194 0.00 0.46 4.88
CA SER A 194 -1.30 0.77 5.48
C SER A 194 -1.74 -0.27 6.53
N ARG A 195 -1.17 -1.49 6.48
CA ARG A 195 -1.49 -2.60 7.38
C ARG A 195 -0.42 -2.84 8.44
N THR A 196 0.85 -2.66 8.11
CA THR A 196 1.96 -2.85 9.06
C THR A 196 1.88 -1.87 10.22
N LEU A 197 1.43 -0.64 9.97
CA LEU A 197 1.19 0.36 11.02
C LEU A 197 0.03 -0.02 11.96
N ALA A 198 -0.89 -0.89 11.53
CA ALA A 198 -2.00 -1.37 12.35
C ALA A 198 -1.62 -2.62 13.19
N VAL A 199 -0.53 -3.29 12.83
CA VAL A 199 -0.07 -4.53 13.48
C VAL A 199 1.44 -4.48 13.63
N LEU A 200 1.95 -3.75 14.63
CA LEU A 200 3.33 -3.91 15.06
C LEU A 200 3.51 -5.37 15.52
N PRO A 201 4.56 -6.08 15.07
CA PRO A 201 4.70 -7.50 15.34
C PRO A 201 4.83 -7.73 16.85
N ALA A 202 3.89 -8.48 17.41
CA ALA A 202 4.05 -9.16 18.68
C ALA A 202 4.92 -10.41 18.45
N GLY A 203 6.21 -10.20 18.10
CA GLY A 203 7.17 -11.28 17.96
C GLY A 203 7.92 -11.51 19.27
N GLU A 204 8.44 -12.70 19.47
CA GLU A 204 9.24 -13.07 20.66
C GLU A 204 10.61 -12.37 20.72
N GLU A 205 11.08 -11.77 19.61
CA GLU A 205 12.31 -10.97 19.59
C GLU A 205 12.04 -9.52 20.05
N PRO A 206 12.96 -8.93 20.84
CA PRO A 206 12.88 -7.51 21.18
C PRO A 206 12.83 -6.66 19.90
N LEU A 207 11.87 -5.76 19.82
CA LEU A 207 11.64 -4.88 18.66
C LEU A 207 12.92 -4.15 18.22
N ASP A 208 13.74 -3.75 19.19
CA ASP A 208 15.02 -3.06 18.98
C ASP A 208 16.04 -3.91 18.19
N HIS A 209 16.08 -5.23 18.43
CA HIS A 209 17.02 -6.11 17.72
C HIS A 209 16.62 -6.28 16.25
N SER A 210 15.35 -6.45 16.00
CA SER A 210 14.80 -6.56 14.63
C SER A 210 15.00 -5.26 13.85
N ILE A 211 14.80 -4.10 14.48
CA ILE A 211 14.99 -2.77 13.88
C ILE A 211 16.47 -2.55 13.54
N ALA A 212 17.39 -2.83 14.46
CA ALA A 212 18.82 -2.66 14.25
C ALA A 212 19.37 -3.56 13.13
N HIS A 213 18.93 -4.82 13.10
CA HIS A 213 19.30 -5.75 12.03
C HIS A 213 18.78 -5.26 10.66
N ARG A 214 17.52 -4.82 10.61
CA ARG A 214 16.91 -4.32 9.39
C ARG A 214 17.60 -3.05 8.88
N TYR A 215 17.94 -2.13 9.77
CA TYR A 215 18.72 -0.93 9.43
C TYR A 215 20.08 -1.32 8.82
N ALA A 216 20.82 -2.25 9.44
CA ALA A 216 22.12 -2.70 8.93
C ALA A 216 22.00 -3.28 7.52
N LEU A 217 21.02 -4.14 7.26
CA LEU A 217 20.77 -4.72 5.93
C LEU A 217 20.50 -3.63 4.87
N HIS A 218 19.69 -2.64 5.18
CA HIS A 218 19.37 -1.57 4.23
C HIS A 218 20.54 -0.65 3.96
N ARG A 219 21.31 -0.28 5.01
CA ARG A 219 22.55 0.49 4.86
C ARG A 219 23.53 -0.24 3.95
N ASP A 220 23.78 -1.51 4.21
CA ASP A 220 24.73 -2.32 3.46
C ASP A 220 24.25 -2.55 2.02
N LEU A 221 22.92 -2.61 1.79
CA LEU A 221 22.32 -2.68 0.47
C LEU A 221 22.57 -1.39 -0.34
N VAL A 222 22.35 -0.22 0.26
CA VAL A 222 22.63 1.08 -0.39
C VAL A 222 24.13 1.20 -0.68
N ASP A 223 25.00 0.75 0.23
CA ASP A 223 26.45 0.71 0.01
C ASP A 223 26.82 -0.21 -1.17
N ALA A 224 26.17 -1.35 -1.30
CA ALA A 224 26.39 -2.26 -2.42
C ALA A 224 25.91 -1.65 -3.76
N LEU A 225 24.76 -0.96 -3.76
CA LEU A 225 24.25 -0.25 -4.94
C LEU A 225 25.22 0.86 -5.39
N GLU A 226 25.74 1.66 -4.45
CA GLU A 226 26.70 2.72 -4.75
C GLU A 226 28.00 2.17 -5.37
N ARG A 227 28.50 1.06 -4.82
CA ARG A 227 29.69 0.37 -5.35
C ARG A 227 29.41 -0.47 -6.60
N ARG A 228 28.16 -0.59 -7.01
CA ARG A 228 27.70 -1.47 -8.09
C ARG A 228 28.11 -2.95 -7.86
N ASP A 229 28.13 -3.34 -6.59
CA ASP A 229 28.45 -4.70 -6.18
C ASP A 229 27.20 -5.60 -6.27
N ARG A 230 27.01 -6.18 -7.46
CA ARG A 230 25.83 -7.01 -7.79
C ARG A 230 25.72 -8.23 -6.87
N GLU A 231 26.84 -8.89 -6.56
CA GLU A 231 26.81 -10.11 -5.74
C GLU A 231 26.37 -9.80 -4.31
N ALA A 232 26.96 -8.75 -3.70
CA ALA A 232 26.58 -8.29 -2.37
C ALA A 232 25.12 -7.81 -2.33
N ALA A 233 24.68 -6.99 -3.31
CA ALA A 233 23.33 -6.47 -3.35
C ALA A 233 22.27 -7.58 -3.42
N LEU A 234 22.45 -8.56 -4.31
CA LEU A 234 21.50 -9.67 -4.45
C LEU A 234 21.53 -10.65 -3.27
N ARG A 235 22.67 -10.79 -2.60
CA ARG A 235 22.75 -11.56 -1.34
C ARG A 235 21.92 -10.85 -0.25
N LEU A 236 22.16 -9.57 -0.03
CA LEU A 236 21.46 -8.77 0.98
C LEU A 236 19.94 -8.74 0.76
N VAL A 237 19.49 -8.66 -0.49
CA VAL A 237 18.06 -8.75 -0.81
C VAL A 237 17.46 -10.11 -0.43
N ARG A 238 18.20 -11.19 -0.63
CA ARG A 238 17.74 -12.51 -0.18
C ARG A 238 17.66 -12.63 1.34
N GLU A 239 18.60 -12.03 2.05
CA GLU A 239 18.62 -11.96 3.52
C GLU A 239 17.50 -11.05 4.07
N HIS A 240 17.10 -10.05 3.28
CA HIS A 240 16.02 -9.11 3.62
C HIS A 240 14.62 -9.74 3.59
N ARG A 241 14.43 -10.90 2.98
CA ARG A 241 13.11 -11.52 2.81
C ARG A 241 12.43 -11.76 4.15
N THR A 242 11.16 -11.38 4.22
CA THR A 242 10.37 -11.40 5.47
C THR A 242 9.67 -12.75 5.69
N GLY A 243 9.63 -13.62 4.68
CA GLY A 243 8.95 -14.92 4.72
C GLY A 243 9.93 -16.11 4.65
N PRO A 244 9.47 -17.32 5.03
CA PRO A 244 10.24 -18.53 4.83
C PRO A 244 10.58 -18.69 3.34
N PRO A 245 11.74 -19.30 3.00
CA PRO A 245 12.08 -19.61 1.62
C PRO A 245 10.95 -20.45 1.00
N PRO A 246 10.67 -20.30 -0.31
CA PRO A 246 9.73 -21.19 -0.98
C PRO A 246 10.24 -22.63 -0.78
N GLU A 247 9.34 -23.52 -0.36
CA GLU A 247 9.64 -24.95 -0.32
C GLU A 247 10.06 -25.37 -1.73
N GLU A 248 11.27 -25.88 -1.88
CA GLU A 248 11.68 -26.51 -3.14
C GLU A 248 10.67 -27.64 -3.41
N PRO A 249 10.09 -27.71 -4.62
CA PRO A 249 9.25 -28.85 -4.97
C PRO A 249 10.09 -30.09 -4.77
N ALA A 250 9.60 -31.02 -3.94
CA ALA A 250 10.25 -32.30 -3.73
C ALA A 250 10.54 -32.89 -5.12
N ALA A 251 11.80 -33.11 -5.43
CA ALA A 251 12.21 -33.79 -6.66
C ALA A 251 11.55 -35.17 -6.61
N GLU A 252 10.47 -35.34 -7.37
CA GLU A 252 9.94 -36.70 -7.64
C GLU A 252 10.98 -37.46 -8.42
N LEU A 253 11.58 -38.47 -7.74
CA LEU A 253 12.46 -39.46 -8.30
C LEU A 253 11.65 -40.54 -9.03
#